data_2e084c4396866f41434d17a0549434d7
#
_entry.id   2e084c4396866f41434d17a0549434d7
#
_cell.length_a   1.000
_cell.length_b   1.000
_cell.length_c   1.000
_cell.angle_alpha   90.00
_cell.angle_beta   90.00
_cell.angle_gamma   90.00
#
_symmetry.space_group_name_H-M   'P 1'
#
loop_
_entity.id
_entity.type
_entity.pdbx_description
1 polymer ?
#
loop_
_entity_poly.entity_id
_entity_poly.type
_entity_poly.pdbx_seq_one_letter_code
_entity_poly.pdbx_strand_id
1 'polypeptide(L)'
;MLLNQNTNDNYTARQLKLPLEIEKLIDISDPVYTFCEVMDHIDLSRYCSLREIEKLCRNDIRYMYLLDEMKAPTFATFGNLIRNELTDSIEQIFMDINAYIFSKDHVDLQHTYIDGTKIEANANRYTWVWKKSCIKNRQKIFDKISLLIDAMNQEVLGYLGLKLEKREEYAINYISELLEMYKRGTGLDENLFVSGCGHRKSIQQKQYQELQGYLKRLKTYARHIEICGDERNSYSKTDQDATFMRLKRDYMGNDQLLPAYNLQTAICDEYIAVIDVKPYASDMECFVPLVEKFNRSYGHYPKYPVADAGYGSYNNYLYCEEHGMEKYMKFTMYKKETTDKKYRENPYRAVNFTKDADGNLICPNGQKFLFKRTQPVKYNKYGRTEELYECESCEGCPHKQECCPRAHKNRTIRMNQELTAIHQEVLNNLTSIHGALLRMNRSIQSEGTFGVLKWDKSYKRLFRRGEKNVILELTLISCGFNLYKYHNKKQRQMKQCHLAVSYTHLTLPTIRL
;
A
#
# COMPACT_ATOMS: atom_id res chain seq x y z
N MET A 1 20.77 13.55 -63.91
CA MET A 1 20.14 13.75 -62.57
C MET A 1 20.79 12.80 -61.61
N LEU A 2 21.74 13.25 -60.85
CA LEU A 2 22.52 12.42 -59.90
C LEU A 2 21.64 12.18 -58.67
N LEU A 3 21.22 10.94 -58.46
CA LEU A 3 20.61 10.47 -57.22
C LEU A 3 21.65 10.52 -56.10
N ASN A 4 21.37 11.31 -55.08
CA ASN A 4 22.18 11.49 -53.92
C ASN A 4 22.38 10.14 -53.21
N GLN A 5 23.61 9.65 -53.11
CA GLN A 5 24.01 8.38 -52.51
C GLN A 5 24.01 8.39 -50.95
N ASN A 6 23.07 9.08 -50.35
CA ASN A 6 22.87 9.01 -48.87
C ASN A 6 21.58 8.28 -48.55
N THR A 7 21.41 7.07 -49.07
CA THR A 7 20.42 6.14 -48.57
C THR A 7 21.03 5.38 -47.39
N ASN A 8 20.49 5.64 -46.21
CA ASN A 8 20.77 4.87 -44.99
C ASN A 8 20.67 3.37 -45.29
N ASP A 9 21.72 2.59 -45.07
CA ASP A 9 21.84 1.13 -45.27
C ASP A 9 20.84 0.26 -44.51
N ASN A 10 19.82 0.85 -43.91
CA ASN A 10 18.80 0.17 -43.09
C ASN A 10 17.44 -0.01 -43.79
N TYR A 11 17.32 0.36 -45.07
CA TYR A 11 16.07 0.16 -45.83
C TYR A 11 16.14 -1.10 -46.66
N THR A 12 15.26 -2.08 -46.36
CA THR A 12 15.04 -3.22 -47.23
C THR A 12 14.30 -2.77 -48.49
N ALA A 13 14.55 -3.42 -49.65
CA ALA A 13 13.92 -3.09 -50.95
C ALA A 13 12.37 -3.17 -50.94
N ARG A 14 11.75 -3.59 -49.86
CA ARG A 14 10.29 -3.66 -49.65
C ARG A 14 9.75 -2.54 -48.74
N GLN A 15 10.59 -1.68 -48.24
CA GLN A 15 10.14 -0.57 -47.38
C GLN A 15 9.62 0.55 -48.28
N LEU A 16 8.29 0.68 -48.33
CA LEU A 16 7.63 1.81 -48.93
C LEU A 16 8.15 3.10 -48.28
N LYS A 17 8.63 4.07 -49.04
CA LYS A 17 8.84 5.41 -48.53
C LYS A 17 7.51 5.91 -48.00
N LEU A 18 7.44 6.21 -46.72
CA LEU A 18 6.29 6.89 -46.15
C LEU A 18 6.06 8.21 -46.92
N PRO A 19 4.82 8.57 -47.25
CA PRO A 19 4.53 9.87 -47.86
C PRO A 19 5.05 10.97 -46.95
N LEU A 20 5.49 12.06 -47.52
CA LEU A 20 6.00 13.26 -46.85
C LEU A 20 5.03 13.88 -45.83
N GLU A 21 3.79 13.42 -45.78
CA GLU A 21 2.74 13.92 -44.90
C GLU A 21 2.12 12.75 -44.09
N ILE A 22 2.87 12.24 -43.13
CA ILE A 22 2.38 11.18 -42.20
C ILE A 22 1.09 11.63 -41.51
N GLU A 23 0.94 12.90 -41.20
CA GLU A 23 -0.26 13.49 -40.62
C GLU A 23 -1.55 13.15 -41.39
N LYS A 24 -1.49 13.05 -42.70
CA LYS A 24 -2.66 12.67 -43.51
C LYS A 24 -3.05 11.20 -43.41
N LEU A 25 -2.18 10.36 -42.88
CA LEU A 25 -2.41 8.94 -42.72
C LEU A 25 -2.97 8.56 -41.34
N ILE A 26 -2.90 9.47 -40.38
CA ILE A 26 -3.38 9.27 -39.03
C ILE A 26 -4.77 9.90 -38.91
N ASP A 27 -5.76 9.12 -38.42
CA ASP A 27 -7.10 9.64 -38.18
C ASP A 27 -7.06 10.79 -37.17
N ILE A 28 -7.77 11.89 -37.44
CA ILE A 28 -7.78 13.09 -36.57
C ILE A 28 -8.28 12.78 -35.14
N SER A 29 -9.00 11.70 -34.97
CA SER A 29 -9.45 11.21 -33.65
C SER A 29 -8.42 10.32 -32.94
N ASP A 30 -7.25 10.09 -33.54
CA ASP A 30 -6.22 9.22 -32.92
C ASP A 30 -5.66 9.85 -31.64
N PRO A 31 -5.48 9.06 -30.57
CA PRO A 31 -4.88 9.52 -29.32
C PRO A 31 -3.51 10.18 -29.45
N VAL A 32 -2.77 9.94 -30.54
CA VAL A 32 -1.45 10.54 -30.76
C VAL A 32 -1.50 12.06 -30.80
N TYR A 33 -2.54 12.65 -31.37
CA TYR A 33 -2.67 14.12 -31.41
C TYR A 33 -2.90 14.70 -30.01
N THR A 34 -3.71 14.04 -29.18
CA THR A 34 -3.90 14.46 -27.78
C THR A 34 -2.61 14.27 -26.96
N PHE A 35 -1.87 13.21 -27.23
CA PHE A 35 -0.56 13.00 -26.62
C PHE A 35 0.41 14.15 -27.00
N CYS A 36 0.55 14.49 -28.28
CA CYS A 36 1.39 15.60 -28.73
C CYS A 36 0.95 16.92 -28.10
N GLU A 37 -0.36 17.24 -28.13
CA GLU A 37 -0.90 18.47 -27.51
C GLU A 37 -0.48 18.63 -26.05
N VAL A 38 -0.58 17.57 -25.26
CA VAL A 38 -0.17 17.59 -23.85
C VAL A 38 1.34 17.73 -23.73
N MET A 39 2.10 16.97 -24.53
CA MET A 39 3.55 16.86 -24.41
C MET A 39 4.29 18.08 -24.93
N ASP A 40 3.72 18.84 -25.88
CA ASP A 40 4.28 20.12 -26.38
C ASP A 40 4.37 21.21 -25.29
N HIS A 41 3.61 21.05 -24.20
CA HIS A 41 3.60 21.98 -23.06
C HIS A 41 4.47 21.53 -21.90
N ILE A 42 5.20 20.42 -22.05
CA ILE A 42 6.03 19.81 -21.01
C ILE A 42 7.47 19.73 -21.48
N ASP A 43 8.42 20.03 -20.62
CA ASP A 43 9.84 19.83 -20.91
C ASP A 43 10.18 18.33 -20.98
N LEU A 44 10.27 17.81 -22.20
CA LEU A 44 10.47 16.39 -22.51
C LEU A 44 11.93 15.94 -22.52
N SER A 45 12.87 16.77 -22.11
CA SER A 45 14.30 16.43 -22.17
C SER A 45 14.69 15.15 -21.39
N ARG A 46 13.73 14.39 -20.84
CA ARG A 46 13.98 13.33 -19.83
C ARG A 46 13.23 12.00 -19.98
N TYR A 47 12.59 11.62 -21.13
CA TYR A 47 11.68 10.44 -21.17
C TYR A 47 11.91 9.37 -22.23
N CYS A 48 11.72 8.09 -21.90
CA CYS A 48 11.56 6.94 -22.80
C CYS A 48 11.37 5.53 -22.19
N SER A 49 10.94 4.52 -22.96
CA SER A 49 10.87 3.08 -22.64
C SER A 49 11.05 2.08 -23.84
N LEU A 50 11.15 0.88 -23.76
CA LEU A 50 11.92 -0.32 -24.09
C LEU A 50 11.74 -1.02 -25.49
N ARG A 51 12.07 -2.31 -25.61
CA ARG A 51 12.23 -3.05 -26.90
C ARG A 51 11.01 -3.09 -27.80
N GLU A 52 9.84 -3.12 -27.25
CA GLU A 52 8.60 -3.13 -28.03
C GLU A 52 8.31 -1.74 -28.60
N ILE A 53 8.62 -0.70 -27.85
CA ILE A 53 8.58 0.68 -28.33
C ILE A 53 9.65 0.90 -29.41
N GLU A 54 10.84 0.30 -29.29
CA GLU A 54 11.80 0.32 -30.40
C GLU A 54 11.20 -0.23 -31.70
N LYS A 55 10.45 -1.34 -31.63
CA LYS A 55 9.75 -1.89 -32.80
C LYS A 55 8.63 -0.99 -33.29
N LEU A 56 7.83 -0.43 -32.37
CA LEU A 56 6.76 0.50 -32.69
C LEU A 56 7.34 1.78 -33.31
N CYS A 57 8.42 2.31 -32.78
CA CYS A 57 9.13 3.45 -33.35
C CYS A 57 9.64 3.19 -34.77
N ARG A 58 9.86 1.93 -35.15
CA ARG A 58 10.31 1.55 -36.51
C ARG A 58 9.19 1.19 -37.46
N ASN A 59 8.03 0.76 -36.96
CA ASN A 59 7.02 0.09 -37.77
C ASN A 59 5.61 0.71 -37.67
N ASP A 60 5.34 1.56 -36.70
CA ASP A 60 4.04 2.20 -36.51
C ASP A 60 4.14 3.69 -36.82
N ILE A 61 3.29 4.17 -37.73
CA ILE A 61 3.29 5.56 -38.20
C ILE A 61 3.05 6.59 -37.10
N ARG A 62 2.29 6.22 -36.04
CA ARG A 62 2.02 7.08 -34.89
C ARG A 62 3.29 7.35 -34.08
N TYR A 63 4.11 6.29 -33.87
CA TYR A 63 5.39 6.41 -33.17
C TYR A 63 6.45 7.10 -34.04
N MET A 64 6.41 6.91 -35.35
CA MET A 64 7.25 7.66 -36.29
C MET A 64 6.91 9.14 -36.29
N TYR A 65 5.62 9.48 -36.23
CA TYR A 65 5.15 10.84 -36.07
C TYR A 65 5.66 11.49 -34.78
N LEU A 66 5.58 10.77 -33.65
CA LEU A 66 6.11 11.21 -32.33
C LEU A 66 7.64 11.42 -32.35
N LEU A 67 8.37 10.74 -33.23
CA LEU A 67 9.81 10.86 -33.34
C LEU A 67 10.25 12.00 -34.26
N ASP A 68 9.31 12.69 -34.95
CA ASP A 68 9.59 13.79 -35.87
C ASP A 68 10.78 13.47 -36.80
N GLU A 69 10.67 12.34 -37.53
CA GLU A 69 11.69 11.80 -38.44
C GLU A 69 13.04 11.40 -37.79
N MET A 70 13.16 11.50 -36.46
CA MET A 70 14.37 11.06 -35.76
C MET A 70 14.54 9.55 -35.84
N LYS A 71 15.78 9.08 -35.80
CA LYS A 71 16.11 7.66 -35.76
C LYS A 71 15.53 7.00 -34.50
N ALA A 72 14.79 5.90 -34.69
CA ALA A 72 14.23 5.13 -33.57
C ALA A 72 15.30 4.74 -32.53
N PRO A 73 15.16 5.14 -31.26
CA PRO A 73 16.11 4.78 -30.20
C PRO A 73 16.11 3.27 -29.96
N THR A 74 17.24 2.72 -29.54
CA THR A 74 17.35 1.30 -29.19
C THR A 74 16.77 1.03 -27.81
N PHE A 75 16.37 -0.22 -27.55
CA PHE A 75 15.92 -0.63 -26.20
C PHE A 75 16.96 -0.36 -25.12
N ALA A 76 18.26 -0.41 -25.46
CA ALA A 76 19.33 -0.12 -24.52
C ALA A 76 19.37 1.37 -24.15
N THR A 77 19.17 2.27 -25.10
CA THR A 77 19.02 3.71 -24.88
C THR A 77 17.88 3.98 -23.92
N PHE A 78 16.73 3.39 -24.20
CA PHE A 78 15.56 3.46 -23.32
C PHE A 78 15.85 2.92 -21.93
N GLY A 79 16.50 1.75 -21.82
CA GLY A 79 16.82 1.14 -20.54
C GLY A 79 17.79 1.96 -19.67
N ASN A 80 18.71 2.69 -20.31
CA ASN A 80 19.64 3.59 -19.62
C ASN A 80 18.92 4.82 -19.07
N LEU A 81 18.08 5.47 -19.88
CA LEU A 81 17.30 6.61 -19.45
C LEU A 81 16.41 6.26 -18.25
N ILE A 82 15.69 5.14 -18.32
CA ILE A 82 14.82 4.69 -17.23
C ILE A 82 15.59 4.46 -15.93
N ARG A 83 16.78 3.87 -16.02
CA ARG A 83 17.58 3.56 -14.82
C ARG A 83 18.25 4.79 -14.22
N ASN A 84 18.71 5.70 -15.05
CA ASN A 84 19.61 6.76 -14.62
C ASN A 84 18.88 8.08 -14.36
N GLU A 85 17.77 8.33 -15.03
CA GLU A 85 17.13 9.66 -15.06
C GLU A 85 15.64 9.62 -14.74
N LEU A 86 14.87 8.71 -15.36
CA LEU A 86 13.42 8.71 -15.26
C LEU A 86 12.92 8.40 -13.86
N THR A 87 13.61 7.51 -13.12
CA THR A 87 13.18 7.10 -11.78
C THR A 87 13.08 8.27 -10.80
N ASP A 88 13.95 9.27 -10.93
CA ASP A 88 13.97 10.44 -10.04
C ASP A 88 13.10 11.59 -10.56
N SER A 89 12.69 11.56 -11.84
CA SER A 89 11.91 12.64 -12.48
C SER A 89 10.44 12.29 -12.70
N ILE A 90 10.06 11.02 -12.62
CA ILE A 90 8.73 10.55 -13.07
C ILE A 90 7.57 11.18 -12.29
N GLU A 91 7.75 11.47 -11.02
CA GLU A 91 6.70 12.11 -10.22
C GLU A 91 6.47 13.56 -10.66
N GLN A 92 7.55 14.30 -11.01
CA GLN A 92 7.42 15.66 -11.54
C GLN A 92 6.69 15.66 -12.87
N ILE A 93 7.00 14.72 -13.73
CA ILE A 93 6.35 14.57 -15.05
C ILE A 93 4.87 14.30 -14.90
N PHE A 94 4.53 13.39 -14.02
CA PHE A 94 3.14 13.10 -13.72
C PHE A 94 2.40 14.35 -13.26
N MET A 95 3.07 15.18 -12.45
CA MET A 95 2.51 16.46 -11.99
C MET A 95 2.36 17.46 -13.13
N ASP A 96 3.33 17.54 -14.05
CA ASP A 96 3.29 18.44 -15.19
C ASP A 96 2.16 18.05 -16.18
N ILE A 97 2.02 16.75 -16.47
CA ILE A 97 0.90 16.21 -17.25
C ILE A 97 -0.44 16.55 -16.59
N ASN A 98 -0.54 16.31 -15.27
CA ASN A 98 -1.75 16.62 -14.52
C ASN A 98 -2.05 18.13 -14.52
N ALA A 99 -1.05 18.97 -14.32
CA ALA A 99 -1.23 20.42 -14.32
C ALA A 99 -1.82 20.92 -15.65
N TYR A 100 -1.31 20.39 -16.76
CA TYR A 100 -1.86 20.70 -18.09
C TYR A 100 -3.30 20.23 -18.23
N ILE A 101 -3.57 18.94 -17.98
CA ILE A 101 -4.90 18.34 -18.14
C ILE A 101 -5.92 19.02 -17.22
N PHE A 102 -5.56 19.23 -15.95
CA PHE A 102 -6.46 19.79 -14.93
C PHE A 102 -6.82 21.25 -15.24
N SER A 103 -5.86 22.01 -15.78
CA SER A 103 -6.11 23.37 -16.26
C SER A 103 -7.10 23.40 -17.43
N LYS A 104 -6.99 22.46 -18.38
CA LYS A 104 -7.85 22.39 -19.56
C LYS A 104 -9.25 21.86 -19.27
N ASP A 105 -9.35 20.87 -18.36
CA ASP A 105 -10.61 20.20 -18.04
C ASP A 105 -11.27 20.76 -16.75
N HIS A 106 -10.68 21.82 -16.17
CA HIS A 106 -11.16 22.51 -14.96
C HIS A 106 -11.43 21.56 -13.79
N VAL A 107 -10.50 20.64 -13.51
CA VAL A 107 -10.63 19.59 -12.51
C VAL A 107 -10.78 20.17 -11.10
N ASP A 108 -11.81 19.73 -10.38
CA ASP A 108 -12.04 20.10 -8.99
C ASP A 108 -11.20 19.25 -8.02
N LEU A 109 -10.18 19.85 -7.43
CA LEU A 109 -9.28 19.23 -6.46
C LEU A 109 -9.82 19.23 -5.02
N GLN A 110 -10.96 19.86 -4.76
CA GLN A 110 -11.59 19.85 -3.42
C GLN A 110 -12.24 18.52 -3.10
N HIS A 111 -12.82 17.87 -4.11
CA HIS A 111 -13.46 16.56 -4.00
C HIS A 111 -12.51 15.46 -4.43
N THR A 112 -12.00 14.70 -3.46
CA THR A 112 -11.01 13.66 -3.72
C THR A 112 -11.54 12.29 -3.31
N TYR A 113 -11.57 11.36 -4.25
CA TYR A 113 -12.01 9.99 -4.05
C TYR A 113 -10.81 9.07 -3.82
N ILE A 114 -10.71 8.57 -2.59
CA ILE A 114 -9.56 7.78 -2.14
C ILE A 114 -9.94 6.31 -2.13
N ASP A 115 -9.09 5.49 -2.75
CA ASP A 115 -9.21 4.04 -2.73
C ASP A 115 -7.84 3.37 -2.87
N GLY A 116 -7.75 2.15 -2.37
CA GLY A 116 -6.54 1.34 -2.41
C GLY A 116 -6.75 0.02 -3.13
N THR A 117 -5.70 -0.44 -3.79
CA THR A 117 -5.72 -1.74 -4.44
C THR A 117 -4.39 -2.46 -4.30
N LYS A 118 -4.44 -3.74 -3.99
CA LYS A 118 -3.25 -4.59 -3.89
C LYS A 118 -2.91 -5.16 -5.26
N ILE A 119 -1.63 -5.04 -5.64
CA ILE A 119 -1.09 -5.55 -6.90
C ILE A 119 0.02 -6.54 -6.56
N GLU A 120 -0.02 -7.73 -7.20
CA GLU A 120 0.98 -8.78 -6.99
C GLU A 120 2.36 -8.28 -7.42
N ALA A 121 3.36 -8.48 -6.55
CA ALA A 121 4.75 -8.13 -6.84
C ALA A 121 5.40 -9.13 -7.80
N ASN A 122 6.42 -8.70 -8.53
CA ASN A 122 7.27 -9.58 -9.31
C ASN A 122 8.23 -10.36 -8.39
N ALA A 123 7.68 -11.20 -7.54
CA ALA A 123 8.43 -11.95 -6.54
C ALA A 123 8.02 -13.42 -6.51
N ASN A 124 8.90 -14.26 -5.96
CA ASN A 124 8.58 -15.67 -5.77
C ASN A 124 7.60 -15.82 -4.59
N ARG A 125 6.51 -16.53 -4.82
CA ARG A 125 5.40 -16.71 -3.88
C ARG A 125 5.77 -17.54 -2.65
N TYR A 126 6.80 -18.37 -2.73
CA TYR A 126 7.17 -19.34 -1.70
C TYR A 126 8.40 -18.92 -0.90
N THR A 127 8.94 -17.72 -1.11
CA THR A 127 10.14 -17.20 -0.43
C THR A 127 9.80 -16.18 0.65
N TRP A 128 8.82 -16.49 1.48
CA TRP A 128 8.39 -15.61 2.57
C TRP A 128 9.33 -15.64 3.78
N VAL A 129 9.40 -14.51 4.45
CA VAL A 129 9.99 -14.35 5.78
C VAL A 129 8.94 -13.71 6.70
N TRP A 130 8.68 -14.33 7.85
CA TRP A 130 7.75 -13.83 8.85
C TRP A 130 8.50 -13.30 10.06
N LYS A 131 8.30 -12.00 10.41
CA LYS A 131 8.93 -11.35 11.57
C LYS A 131 8.70 -12.11 12.86
N LYS A 132 7.44 -12.50 13.14
CA LYS A 132 7.09 -13.29 14.34
C LYS A 132 7.83 -14.63 14.41
N SER A 133 8.02 -15.30 13.29
CA SER A 133 8.75 -16.57 13.24
C SER A 133 10.25 -16.36 13.51
N CYS A 134 10.82 -15.28 12.97
CA CYS A 134 12.21 -14.92 13.24
C CYS A 134 12.44 -14.61 14.72
N ILE A 135 11.55 -13.83 15.34
CA ILE A 135 11.61 -13.53 16.78
C ILE A 135 11.50 -14.81 17.63
N LYS A 136 10.50 -15.66 17.33
CA LYS A 136 10.32 -16.94 18.04
C LYS A 136 11.54 -17.87 17.90
N ASN A 137 12.10 -17.95 16.69
CA ASN A 137 13.26 -18.79 16.43
C ASN A 137 14.54 -18.21 17.06
N ARG A 138 14.67 -16.87 17.12
CA ARG A 138 15.74 -16.19 17.85
C ARG A 138 15.73 -16.59 19.33
N GLN A 139 14.56 -16.56 19.98
CA GLN A 139 14.42 -16.97 21.39
C GLN A 139 14.84 -18.43 21.59
N LYS A 140 14.39 -19.34 20.72
CA LYS A 140 14.80 -20.76 20.80
C LYS A 140 16.32 -20.95 20.63
N ILE A 141 17.00 -20.07 19.89
CA ILE A 141 18.45 -20.11 19.78
C ILE A 141 19.10 -19.62 21.08
N PHE A 142 18.56 -18.61 21.74
CA PHE A 142 19.03 -18.17 23.06
C PHE A 142 19.00 -19.30 24.08
N ASP A 143 17.90 -20.06 24.14
CA ASP A 143 17.76 -21.23 25.02
C ASP A 143 18.84 -22.28 24.70
N LYS A 144 19.10 -22.55 23.40
CA LYS A 144 20.14 -23.50 22.95
C LYS A 144 21.56 -23.03 23.26
N ILE A 145 21.83 -21.72 23.10
CA ILE A 145 23.13 -21.13 23.47
C ILE A 145 23.35 -21.30 24.99
N SER A 146 22.35 -21.06 25.82
CA SER A 146 22.45 -21.26 27.28
C SER A 146 22.82 -22.68 27.62
N LEU A 147 22.19 -23.68 26.98
CA LEU A 147 22.50 -25.09 27.18
C LEU A 147 23.93 -25.45 26.67
N LEU A 148 24.31 -24.88 25.55
CA LEU A 148 25.65 -25.12 25.00
C LEU A 148 26.74 -24.50 25.88
N ILE A 149 26.51 -23.32 26.46
CA ILE A 149 27.44 -22.68 27.42
C ILE A 149 27.58 -23.59 28.68
N ASP A 150 26.50 -24.19 29.17
CA ASP A 150 26.60 -25.14 30.27
C ASP A 150 27.47 -26.33 29.89
N ALA A 151 27.26 -26.95 28.74
CA ALA A 151 28.07 -28.05 28.27
C ALA A 151 29.56 -27.64 28.05
N MET A 152 29.81 -26.45 27.48
CA MET A 152 31.17 -25.92 27.32
C MET A 152 31.87 -25.73 28.67
N ASN A 153 31.15 -25.18 29.66
CA ASN A 153 31.70 -24.97 31.00
C ASN A 153 31.99 -26.31 31.74
N GLN A 154 31.11 -27.31 31.60
CA GLN A 154 31.25 -28.60 32.27
C GLN A 154 32.30 -29.52 31.60
N GLU A 155 32.25 -29.63 30.27
CA GLU A 155 33.02 -30.64 29.54
C GLU A 155 34.44 -30.19 29.16
N VAL A 156 34.65 -28.86 29.05
CA VAL A 156 35.94 -28.33 28.52
C VAL A 156 36.50 -27.22 29.41
N LEU A 157 35.79 -26.14 29.61
CA LEU A 157 36.33 -24.94 30.26
C LEU A 157 36.54 -25.10 31.76
N GLY A 158 35.75 -25.92 32.43
CA GLY A 158 35.96 -26.23 33.85
C GLY A 158 37.31 -26.82 34.15
N TYR A 159 37.82 -27.68 33.27
CA TYR A 159 39.19 -28.27 33.39
C TYR A 159 40.29 -27.24 33.12
N LEU A 160 39.96 -26.13 32.43
CA LEU A 160 40.91 -25.05 32.09
C LEU A 160 40.80 -23.88 33.09
N GLY A 161 39.99 -23.98 34.13
CA GLY A 161 39.74 -22.87 35.06
C GLY A 161 39.03 -21.66 34.45
N LEU A 162 38.37 -21.86 33.32
CA LEU A 162 37.61 -20.82 32.60
C LEU A 162 36.10 -21.02 32.72
N LYS A 163 35.35 -19.93 32.67
CA LYS A 163 33.89 -19.99 32.75
C LYS A 163 33.25 -18.93 31.83
N LEU A 164 32.29 -19.37 31.01
CA LEU A 164 31.45 -18.47 30.20
C LEU A 164 30.18 -18.16 30.97
N GLU A 165 29.73 -16.90 30.88
CA GLU A 165 28.51 -16.43 31.52
C GLU A 165 27.29 -16.61 30.64
N LYS A 166 26.19 -17.09 31.24
CA LYS A 166 24.88 -17.14 30.58
C LYS A 166 24.15 -15.82 30.73
N ARG A 167 23.28 -15.54 29.72
CA ARG A 167 22.40 -14.38 29.69
C ARG A 167 21.00 -14.82 29.24
N GLU A 168 19.99 -14.01 29.55
CA GLU A 168 18.64 -14.24 29.05
C GLU A 168 18.52 -13.90 27.55
N GLU A 169 19.24 -12.87 27.12
CA GLU A 169 19.36 -12.47 25.73
C GLU A 169 20.84 -12.33 25.31
N TYR A 170 21.12 -12.75 24.10
CA TYR A 170 22.46 -12.76 23.55
C TYR A 170 22.63 -11.77 22.39
N ALA A 171 23.36 -10.70 22.62
CA ALA A 171 23.80 -9.80 21.56
C ALA A 171 24.80 -10.51 20.61
N ILE A 172 24.74 -10.18 19.33
CA ILE A 172 25.63 -10.75 18.29
C ILE A 172 27.10 -10.57 18.64
N ASN A 173 27.47 -9.37 19.13
CA ASN A 173 28.84 -9.06 19.52
C ASN A 173 29.30 -9.92 20.68
N TYR A 174 28.44 -10.11 21.71
CA TYR A 174 28.75 -10.95 22.84
C TYR A 174 29.01 -12.41 22.45
N ILE A 175 28.22 -12.97 21.54
CA ILE A 175 28.47 -14.35 21.05
C ILE A 175 29.77 -14.43 20.24
N SER A 176 30.12 -13.38 19.51
CA SER A 176 31.40 -13.31 18.81
C SER A 176 32.58 -13.30 19.81
N GLU A 177 32.45 -12.54 20.90
CA GLU A 177 33.40 -12.53 22.01
C GLU A 177 33.53 -13.91 22.69
N LEU A 178 32.39 -14.57 22.95
CA LEU A 178 32.35 -15.93 23.50
C LEU A 178 33.08 -16.92 22.61
N LEU A 179 32.92 -16.84 21.29
CA LEU A 179 33.63 -17.67 20.31
C LEU A 179 35.14 -17.45 20.39
N GLU A 180 35.60 -16.21 20.44
CA GLU A 180 37.02 -15.87 20.56
C GLU A 180 37.61 -16.31 21.92
N MET A 181 36.87 -16.11 23.02
CA MET A 181 37.27 -16.57 24.34
C MET A 181 37.42 -18.10 24.38
N TYR A 182 36.43 -18.81 23.82
CA TYR A 182 36.47 -20.28 23.76
C TYR A 182 37.62 -20.79 22.90
N LYS A 183 37.85 -20.18 21.73
CA LYS A 183 38.95 -20.50 20.81
C LYS A 183 40.30 -20.31 21.48
N ARG A 184 40.53 -19.17 22.14
CA ARG A 184 41.77 -18.88 22.87
C ARG A 184 41.96 -19.82 24.06
N GLY A 185 40.95 -20.03 24.87
CA GLY A 185 41.00 -20.88 26.06
C GLY A 185 41.29 -22.35 25.75
N THR A 186 40.78 -22.84 24.62
CA THR A 186 40.97 -24.24 24.18
C THR A 186 42.14 -24.45 23.23
N GLY A 187 42.78 -23.39 22.76
CA GLY A 187 43.88 -23.48 21.76
C GLY A 187 43.42 -24.01 20.38
N LEU A 188 42.11 -23.86 20.04
CA LEU A 188 41.57 -24.34 18.78
C LEU A 188 42.16 -23.59 17.57
N ASP A 189 42.69 -24.36 16.60
CA ASP A 189 43.08 -23.85 15.27
C ASP A 189 42.07 -24.33 14.22
N GLU A 190 41.39 -23.39 13.56
CA GLU A 190 40.38 -23.67 12.53
C GLU A 190 40.98 -24.38 11.30
N ASN A 191 42.28 -24.19 11.03
CA ASN A 191 42.99 -24.86 9.93
C ASN A 191 43.12 -26.37 10.17
N LEU A 192 43.07 -26.79 11.43
CA LEU A 192 43.18 -28.20 11.84
C LEU A 192 41.81 -28.87 12.01
N PHE A 193 40.71 -28.20 11.64
CA PHE A 193 39.38 -28.76 11.77
C PHE A 193 39.17 -29.97 10.89
N VAL A 194 38.76 -31.05 11.53
CA VAL A 194 38.40 -32.30 10.84
C VAL A 194 37.09 -32.12 10.11
N SER A 195 37.05 -32.40 8.80
CA SER A 195 35.86 -32.34 7.96
C SER A 195 35.68 -33.63 7.15
N GLY A 196 34.45 -33.94 6.75
CA GLY A 196 34.13 -35.11 5.92
C GLY A 196 33.48 -36.27 6.69
N CYS A 197 32.99 -37.26 5.93
CA CYS A 197 32.37 -38.48 6.50
C CYS A 197 33.44 -39.41 7.06
N GLY A 198 33.15 -40.03 8.20
CA GLY A 198 34.04 -41.05 8.80
C GLY A 198 35.07 -40.49 9.79
N HIS A 199 35.28 -39.21 9.88
CA HIS A 199 36.19 -38.59 10.84
C HIS A 199 35.45 -38.11 12.11
N ARG A 200 36.00 -38.45 13.29
CA ARG A 200 35.46 -37.98 14.59
C ARG A 200 36.01 -36.59 14.92
N LYS A 201 35.10 -35.61 15.02
CA LYS A 201 35.45 -34.27 15.51
C LYS A 201 35.64 -34.30 17.03
N SER A 202 36.62 -33.52 17.54
CA SER A 202 36.77 -33.29 18.98
C SER A 202 35.52 -32.61 19.57
N ILE A 203 35.36 -32.74 20.89
CA ILE A 203 34.27 -32.08 21.61
C ILE A 203 34.36 -30.57 21.43
N GLN A 204 35.55 -30.00 21.57
CA GLN A 204 35.83 -28.58 21.39
C GLN A 204 35.43 -28.10 19.99
N GLN A 205 35.84 -28.84 18.94
CA GLN A 205 35.47 -28.49 17.56
C GLN A 205 33.94 -28.51 17.34
N LYS A 206 33.25 -29.52 17.89
CA LYS A 206 31.77 -29.60 17.78
C LYS A 206 31.08 -28.40 18.44
N GLN A 207 31.44 -28.10 19.68
CA GLN A 207 30.86 -27.00 20.45
C GLN A 207 31.15 -25.65 19.79
N TYR A 208 32.39 -25.43 19.31
CA TYR A 208 32.73 -24.20 18.58
C TYR A 208 31.91 -24.04 17.31
N GLN A 209 31.83 -25.08 16.47
CA GLN A 209 31.06 -25.05 15.22
C GLN A 209 29.56 -24.89 15.46
N GLU A 210 29.04 -25.44 16.53
CA GLU A 210 27.66 -25.28 16.92
C GLU A 210 27.34 -23.83 17.33
N LEU A 211 28.19 -23.22 18.16
CA LEU A 211 28.04 -21.82 18.57
C LEU A 211 28.20 -20.88 17.37
N GLN A 212 29.17 -21.16 16.46
CA GLN A 212 29.33 -20.44 15.20
C GLN A 212 28.08 -20.54 14.31
N GLY A 213 27.46 -21.72 14.26
CA GLY A 213 26.20 -21.96 13.56
C GLY A 213 25.04 -21.13 14.15
N TYR A 214 24.97 -21.01 15.49
CA TYR A 214 23.98 -20.17 16.15
C TYR A 214 24.21 -18.68 15.85
N LEU A 215 25.45 -18.21 15.90
CA LEU A 215 25.83 -16.85 15.54
C LEU A 215 25.38 -16.49 14.11
N LYS A 216 25.65 -17.37 13.13
CA LYS A 216 25.23 -17.17 11.74
C LYS A 216 23.71 -17.05 11.62
N ARG A 217 22.96 -17.89 12.32
CA ARG A 217 21.48 -17.85 12.34
C ARG A 217 20.96 -16.58 13.00
N LEU A 218 21.56 -16.14 14.10
CA LEU A 218 21.17 -14.91 14.80
C LEU A 218 21.41 -13.68 13.93
N LYS A 219 22.56 -13.59 13.23
CA LYS A 219 22.81 -12.54 12.24
C LYS A 219 21.74 -12.52 11.14
N THR A 220 21.34 -13.71 10.67
CA THR A 220 20.29 -13.85 9.67
C THR A 220 18.94 -13.37 10.20
N TYR A 221 18.55 -13.76 11.41
CA TYR A 221 17.27 -13.32 12.00
C TYR A 221 17.26 -11.83 12.34
N ALA A 222 18.37 -11.28 12.82
CA ALA A 222 18.50 -9.85 13.06
C ALA A 222 18.27 -9.05 11.76
N ARG A 223 18.93 -9.44 10.66
CA ARG A 223 18.73 -8.84 9.34
C ARG A 223 17.26 -8.98 8.86
N HIS A 224 16.64 -10.13 9.06
CA HIS A 224 15.24 -10.33 8.66
C HIS A 224 14.27 -9.43 9.46
N ILE A 225 14.52 -9.25 10.75
CA ILE A 225 13.72 -8.37 11.61
C ILE A 225 13.92 -6.90 11.21
N GLU A 226 15.16 -6.52 10.91
CA GLU A 226 15.52 -5.17 10.44
C GLU A 226 14.82 -4.83 9.10
N ILE A 227 14.86 -5.72 8.10
CA ILE A 227 14.17 -5.53 6.82
C ILE A 227 12.65 -5.38 7.01
N CYS A 228 12.05 -6.12 7.93
CA CYS A 228 10.63 -5.95 8.24
C CYS A 228 10.32 -4.58 8.87
N GLY A 229 11.25 -4.00 9.63
CA GLY A 229 10.99 -2.78 10.41
C GLY A 229 9.84 -2.98 11.40
N ASP A 230 9.23 -1.90 11.90
CA ASP A 230 8.14 -1.98 12.88
C ASP A 230 6.77 -2.18 12.23
N GLU A 231 6.58 -1.72 11.02
CA GLU A 231 5.29 -1.63 10.35
C GLU A 231 4.91 -2.89 9.55
N ARG A 232 5.89 -3.74 9.18
CA ARG A 232 5.65 -4.95 8.38
C ARG A 232 5.81 -6.23 9.19
N ASN A 233 4.94 -7.19 8.92
CA ASN A 233 4.99 -8.53 9.54
C ASN A 233 5.73 -9.57 8.68
N SER A 234 5.99 -9.27 7.42
CA SER A 234 6.61 -10.19 6.46
C SER A 234 7.23 -9.44 5.27
N TYR A 235 8.11 -10.14 4.55
CA TYR A 235 8.61 -9.69 3.26
C TYR A 235 9.00 -10.89 2.37
N SER A 236 9.19 -10.67 1.06
CA SER A 236 9.68 -11.69 0.13
C SER A 236 11.20 -11.60 -0.03
N LYS A 237 11.91 -12.75 0.00
CA LYS A 237 13.37 -12.77 -0.23
C LYS A 237 13.76 -12.29 -1.62
N THR A 238 12.88 -12.40 -2.60
CA THR A 238 13.14 -12.03 -4.00
C THR A 238 12.78 -10.59 -4.31
N ASP A 239 11.96 -9.94 -3.47
CA ASP A 239 11.66 -8.52 -3.47
C ASP A 239 11.45 -8.08 -2.03
N GLN A 240 12.49 -7.49 -1.43
CA GLN A 240 12.51 -7.18 0.00
C GLN A 240 11.51 -6.08 0.40
N ASP A 241 11.06 -5.28 -0.55
CA ASP A 241 10.07 -4.22 -0.32
C ASP A 241 8.63 -4.73 -0.41
N ALA A 242 8.41 -5.89 -1.05
CA ALA A 242 7.09 -6.50 -1.15
C ALA A 242 6.69 -7.21 0.15
N THR A 243 5.44 -6.99 0.59
CA THR A 243 4.86 -7.62 1.78
C THR A 243 3.84 -8.68 1.38
N PHE A 244 3.72 -9.76 2.16
CA PHE A 244 2.70 -10.79 1.92
C PHE A 244 1.33 -10.28 2.36
N MET A 245 0.41 -10.16 1.41
CA MET A 245 -0.93 -9.61 1.59
C MET A 245 -1.98 -10.55 0.98
N ARG A 246 -3.21 -10.48 1.51
CA ARG A 246 -4.37 -11.14 0.91
C ARG A 246 -4.87 -10.28 -0.25
N LEU A 247 -4.96 -10.85 -1.45
CA LEU A 247 -5.54 -10.22 -2.62
C LEU A 247 -7.03 -10.53 -2.69
N LYS A 248 -7.88 -9.55 -3.07
CA LYS A 248 -9.35 -9.72 -3.16
C LYS A 248 -9.76 -10.83 -4.14
N ARG A 249 -8.97 -11.08 -5.18
CA ARG A 249 -9.16 -12.16 -6.16
C ARG A 249 -7.83 -12.82 -6.40
N ASP A 250 -7.57 -13.84 -5.64
CA ASP A 250 -6.51 -14.78 -5.91
C ASP A 250 -6.95 -15.68 -7.09
N TYR A 251 -6.11 -15.80 -8.12
CA TYR A 251 -6.41 -16.68 -9.27
C TYR A 251 -6.40 -18.17 -8.88
N MET A 252 -5.86 -18.53 -7.71
CA MET A 252 -5.94 -19.88 -7.15
C MET A 252 -7.24 -20.11 -6.37
N GLY A 253 -7.96 -19.04 -6.00
CA GLY A 253 -9.21 -19.10 -5.26
C GLY A 253 -9.12 -19.67 -3.84
N ASN A 254 -7.92 -19.72 -3.26
CA ASN A 254 -7.65 -20.36 -1.95
C ASN A 254 -7.28 -19.35 -0.85
N ASP A 255 -7.49 -18.08 -1.08
CA ASP A 255 -7.16 -17.00 -0.12
C ASP A 255 -5.68 -16.93 0.30
N GLN A 256 -4.79 -17.44 -0.53
CA GLN A 256 -3.36 -17.45 -0.24
C GLN A 256 -2.80 -16.03 -0.14
N LEU A 257 -1.87 -15.85 0.80
CA LEU A 257 -1.10 -14.62 0.89
C LEU A 257 -0.04 -14.59 -0.22
N LEU A 258 -0.02 -13.50 -0.98
CA LEU A 258 0.93 -13.28 -2.08
C LEU A 258 1.79 -12.06 -1.78
N PRO A 259 3.06 -12.03 -2.25
CA PRO A 259 3.88 -10.83 -2.17
C PRO A 259 3.22 -9.74 -3.02
N ALA A 260 2.98 -8.57 -2.44
CA ALA A 260 2.23 -7.49 -3.08
C ALA A 260 2.66 -6.12 -2.56
N TYR A 261 2.28 -5.11 -3.31
CA TYR A 261 2.28 -3.71 -2.92
C TYR A 261 0.85 -3.20 -2.84
N ASN A 262 0.60 -2.28 -1.93
CA ASN A 262 -0.67 -1.60 -1.77
C ASN A 262 -0.59 -0.24 -2.49
N LEU A 263 -1.19 -0.17 -3.68
CA LEU A 263 -1.34 1.08 -4.44
C LEU A 263 -2.51 1.86 -3.87
N GLN A 264 -2.27 3.08 -3.47
CA GLN A 264 -3.25 4.07 -3.06
C GLN A 264 -3.41 5.12 -4.15
N THR A 265 -4.64 5.53 -4.41
CA THR A 265 -4.94 6.57 -5.40
C THR A 265 -5.85 7.63 -4.81
N ALA A 266 -5.56 8.88 -5.13
CA ALA A 266 -6.46 10.02 -4.95
C ALA A 266 -6.96 10.43 -6.34
N ILE A 267 -8.27 10.35 -6.55
CA ILE A 267 -8.92 10.57 -7.84
C ILE A 267 -9.79 11.83 -7.76
N CYS A 268 -9.65 12.72 -8.72
CA CYS A 268 -10.42 13.95 -8.88
C CYS A 268 -10.99 13.98 -10.30
N ASP A 269 -12.30 14.15 -10.45
CA ASP A 269 -13.01 14.21 -11.74
C ASP A 269 -12.59 13.12 -12.75
N GLU A 270 -12.48 11.89 -12.26
CA GLU A 270 -12.07 10.69 -13.00
C GLU A 270 -10.57 10.61 -13.37
N TYR A 271 -9.75 11.59 -12.98
CA TYR A 271 -8.31 11.57 -13.16
C TYR A 271 -7.59 11.11 -11.88
N ILE A 272 -6.50 10.40 -12.05
CA ILE A 272 -5.60 10.08 -10.94
C ILE A 272 -4.80 11.34 -10.60
N ALA A 273 -5.11 11.99 -9.48
CA ALA A 273 -4.38 13.18 -9.03
C ALA A 273 -3.06 12.80 -8.37
N VAL A 274 -3.08 11.81 -7.48
CA VAL A 274 -1.90 11.33 -6.75
C VAL A 274 -1.94 9.82 -6.63
N ILE A 275 -0.78 9.19 -6.71
CA ILE A 275 -0.59 7.80 -6.29
C ILE A 275 0.40 7.73 -5.14
N ASP A 276 0.20 6.75 -4.27
CA ASP A 276 1.17 6.36 -3.25
C ASP A 276 1.27 4.84 -3.18
N VAL A 277 2.47 4.31 -2.98
CA VAL A 277 2.71 2.87 -2.96
C VAL A 277 3.27 2.51 -1.60
N LYS A 278 2.59 1.63 -0.89
CA LYS A 278 2.98 1.25 0.47
C LYS A 278 3.12 -0.28 0.61
N PRO A 279 4.05 -0.73 1.43
CA PRO A 279 4.19 -2.13 1.78
C PRO A 279 3.20 -2.57 2.88
N TYR A 280 2.16 -1.77 3.17
CA TYR A 280 1.22 -2.04 4.27
C TYR A 280 0.02 -2.86 3.78
N ALA A 281 -0.33 -3.89 4.55
CA ALA A 281 -1.49 -4.72 4.25
C ALA A 281 -2.83 -4.03 4.57
N SER A 282 -2.82 -3.01 5.44
CA SER A 282 -3.97 -2.21 5.86
C SER A 282 -3.98 -0.86 5.16
N ASP A 283 -5.16 -0.42 4.72
CA ASP A 283 -5.34 0.89 4.09
C ASP A 283 -5.39 2.03 5.12
N MET A 284 -5.64 1.70 6.39
CA MET A 284 -5.77 2.66 7.48
C MET A 284 -4.51 3.55 7.65
N GLU A 285 -3.33 2.94 7.54
CA GLU A 285 -2.04 3.64 7.67
C GLU A 285 -1.63 4.37 6.37
N CYS A 286 -2.37 4.16 5.28
CA CYS A 286 -2.06 4.75 3.98
C CYS A 286 -2.73 6.11 3.76
N PHE A 287 -3.73 6.48 4.56
CA PHE A 287 -4.49 7.73 4.38
C PHE A 287 -3.62 8.97 4.54
N VAL A 288 -2.98 9.12 5.69
CA VAL A 288 -2.16 10.30 5.99
C VAL A 288 -1.02 10.49 4.97
N PRO A 289 -0.20 9.48 4.64
CA PRO A 289 0.83 9.62 3.61
C PRO A 289 0.28 10.08 2.25
N LEU A 290 -0.89 9.59 1.84
CA LEU A 290 -1.51 9.94 0.57
C LEU A 290 -1.97 11.40 0.54
N VAL A 291 -2.67 11.88 1.58
CA VAL A 291 -3.15 13.28 1.62
C VAL A 291 -2.01 14.26 1.85
N GLU A 292 -0.96 13.87 2.55
CA GLU A 292 0.28 14.63 2.64
C GLU A 292 0.96 14.78 1.27
N LYS A 293 1.01 13.68 0.50
CA LYS A 293 1.53 13.72 -0.87
C LYS A 293 0.67 14.63 -1.75
N PHE A 294 -0.65 14.58 -1.60
CA PHE A 294 -1.58 15.47 -2.29
C PHE A 294 -1.30 16.95 -1.96
N ASN A 295 -1.17 17.27 -0.67
CA ASN A 295 -0.84 18.63 -0.23
C ASN A 295 0.51 19.13 -0.79
N ARG A 296 1.54 18.29 -0.78
CA ARG A 296 2.83 18.64 -1.40
C ARG A 296 2.73 18.90 -2.90
N SER A 297 1.85 18.17 -3.59
CA SER A 297 1.67 18.26 -5.04
C SER A 297 0.87 19.49 -5.46
N TYR A 298 -0.16 19.87 -4.69
CA TYR A 298 -1.12 20.90 -5.09
C TYR A 298 -1.15 22.13 -4.16
N GLY A 299 -0.37 22.12 -3.07
CA GLY A 299 -0.26 23.23 -2.12
C GLY A 299 -1.43 23.36 -1.13
N HIS A 300 -2.36 22.42 -1.12
CA HIS A 300 -3.51 22.38 -0.19
C HIS A 300 -3.98 20.95 0.05
N TYR A 301 -4.68 20.75 1.18
CA TYR A 301 -5.40 19.49 1.42
C TYR A 301 -6.75 19.48 0.69
N PRO A 302 -7.29 18.30 0.30
CA PRO A 302 -8.63 18.21 -0.24
C PRO A 302 -9.66 18.53 0.84
N LYS A 303 -10.67 19.32 0.52
CA LYS A 303 -11.73 19.63 1.49
C LYS A 303 -12.59 18.41 1.81
N TYR A 304 -12.88 17.60 0.80
CA TYR A 304 -13.77 16.45 0.87
C TYR A 304 -13.02 15.15 0.49
N PRO A 305 -12.18 14.59 1.39
CA PRO A 305 -11.57 13.28 1.15
C PRO A 305 -12.60 12.17 1.40
N VAL A 306 -13.03 11.49 0.35
CA VAL A 306 -14.05 10.45 0.38
C VAL A 306 -13.40 9.08 0.29
N ALA A 307 -13.50 8.27 1.36
CA ALA A 307 -12.88 6.95 1.40
C ALA A 307 -13.81 5.88 2.00
N ASP A 308 -13.43 4.61 1.85
CA ASP A 308 -14.20 3.50 2.41
C ASP A 308 -13.91 3.27 3.91
N ALA A 309 -14.51 2.21 4.47
CA ALA A 309 -14.36 1.87 5.88
C ALA A 309 -12.94 1.38 6.26
N GLY A 310 -12.11 1.05 5.30
CA GLY A 310 -10.71 0.67 5.51
C GLY A 310 -9.84 1.81 6.02
N TYR A 311 -10.25 3.06 5.75
CA TYR A 311 -9.54 4.28 6.14
C TYR A 311 -10.09 4.91 7.42
N GLY A 312 -11.32 4.56 7.84
CA GLY A 312 -12.01 5.16 8.99
C GLY A 312 -11.37 4.77 10.31
N SER A 313 -10.52 5.60 10.84
CA SER A 313 -9.88 5.44 12.14
C SER A 313 -9.90 6.73 12.94
N TYR A 314 -9.79 6.61 14.27
CA TYR A 314 -9.70 7.78 15.15
C TYR A 314 -8.57 8.72 14.72
N ASN A 315 -7.39 8.18 14.46
CA ASN A 315 -6.24 8.99 14.04
C ASN A 315 -6.50 9.74 12.72
N ASN A 316 -7.12 9.09 11.74
CA ASN A 316 -7.39 9.70 10.44
C ASN A 316 -8.48 10.77 10.54
N TYR A 317 -9.48 10.60 11.42
CA TYR A 317 -10.51 11.62 11.64
C TYR A 317 -9.95 12.87 12.33
N LEU A 318 -9.11 12.71 13.35
CA LEU A 318 -8.44 13.85 13.99
C LEU A 318 -7.45 14.54 13.04
N TYR A 319 -6.75 13.76 12.21
CA TYR A 319 -5.90 14.32 11.17
C TYR A 319 -6.70 15.20 10.18
N CYS A 320 -7.90 14.77 9.79
CA CYS A 320 -8.78 15.57 8.96
C CYS A 320 -9.18 16.89 9.66
N GLU A 321 -9.53 16.82 10.93
CA GLU A 321 -9.91 18.00 11.72
C GLU A 321 -8.76 19.00 11.86
N GLU A 322 -7.57 18.52 12.17
CA GLU A 322 -6.34 19.33 12.29
C GLU A 322 -6.00 20.08 11.00
N HIS A 323 -6.30 19.50 9.83
CA HIS A 323 -5.97 20.07 8.52
C HIS A 323 -7.18 20.65 7.77
N GLY A 324 -8.32 20.87 8.43
CA GLY A 324 -9.50 21.49 7.85
C GLY A 324 -10.20 20.66 6.77
N MET A 325 -10.00 19.35 6.77
CA MET A 325 -10.69 18.40 5.88
C MET A 325 -11.99 17.90 6.53
N GLU A 326 -13.06 17.79 5.76
CA GLU A 326 -14.31 17.22 6.25
C GLU A 326 -14.27 15.68 6.28
N LYS A 327 -14.98 15.08 7.24
CA LYS A 327 -14.90 13.63 7.51
C LYS A 327 -15.92 12.86 6.66
N TYR A 328 -15.51 12.38 5.47
CA TYR A 328 -16.33 11.55 4.57
C TYR A 328 -15.82 10.10 4.43
N MET A 329 -15.06 9.63 5.39
CA MET A 329 -14.60 8.23 5.47
C MET A 329 -15.60 7.40 6.30
N LYS A 330 -16.05 6.25 5.78
CA LYS A 330 -16.92 5.34 6.53
C LYS A 330 -16.13 4.71 7.70
N PHE A 331 -16.81 4.47 8.82
CA PHE A 331 -16.27 3.62 9.90
C PHE A 331 -16.75 2.18 9.78
N THR A 332 -16.08 1.24 10.45
CA THR A 332 -16.29 -0.20 10.28
C THR A 332 -17.76 -0.65 10.42
N MET A 333 -18.52 -0.03 11.34
CA MET A 333 -19.93 -0.39 11.59
C MET A 333 -20.93 0.46 10.79
N TYR A 334 -20.48 1.37 9.92
CA TYR A 334 -21.33 2.28 9.16
C TYR A 334 -22.52 1.58 8.47
N LYS A 335 -22.25 0.45 7.78
CA LYS A 335 -23.31 -0.30 7.09
C LYS A 335 -24.39 -0.79 8.07
N LYS A 336 -24.00 -1.31 9.23
CA LYS A 336 -24.96 -1.77 10.25
C LYS A 336 -25.72 -0.61 10.87
N GLU A 337 -25.07 0.52 11.12
CA GLU A 337 -25.73 1.72 11.64
C GLU A 337 -26.75 2.30 10.66
N THR A 338 -26.55 2.16 9.34
CA THR A 338 -27.46 2.73 8.34
C THR A 338 -28.56 1.77 7.89
N THR A 339 -28.29 0.46 7.78
CA THR A 339 -29.20 -0.50 7.15
C THR A 339 -29.82 -1.53 8.10
N ASP A 340 -29.21 -1.77 9.26
CA ASP A 340 -29.68 -2.80 10.19
C ASP A 340 -30.44 -2.19 11.39
N LYS A 341 -31.78 -2.18 11.30
CA LYS A 341 -32.65 -1.66 12.35
C LYS A 341 -32.46 -2.42 13.67
N LYS A 342 -32.34 -3.76 13.62
CA LYS A 342 -32.13 -4.59 14.82
C LYS A 342 -30.83 -4.25 15.52
N TYR A 343 -29.79 -3.96 14.76
CA TYR A 343 -28.50 -3.53 15.32
C TYR A 343 -28.61 -2.15 15.99
N ARG A 344 -29.24 -1.16 15.34
CA ARG A 344 -29.39 0.19 15.90
C ARG A 344 -30.20 0.21 17.18
N GLU A 345 -31.33 -0.47 17.17
CA GLU A 345 -32.30 -0.49 18.26
C GLU A 345 -32.01 -1.55 19.32
N ASN A 346 -30.89 -2.28 19.20
CA ASN A 346 -30.53 -3.30 20.18
C ASN A 346 -30.31 -2.66 21.57
N PRO A 347 -31.17 -2.98 22.56
CA PRO A 347 -31.12 -2.36 23.88
C PRO A 347 -29.84 -2.69 24.66
N TYR A 348 -29.11 -3.73 24.25
CA TYR A 348 -27.88 -4.13 24.91
C TYR A 348 -26.61 -3.44 24.37
N ARG A 349 -26.75 -2.52 23.41
CA ARG A 349 -25.63 -1.67 22.99
C ARG A 349 -25.42 -0.54 23.98
N ALA A 350 -24.16 -0.30 24.37
CA ALA A 350 -23.82 0.74 25.34
C ALA A 350 -24.31 2.15 24.94
N VAL A 351 -24.33 2.43 23.62
CA VAL A 351 -24.82 3.72 23.10
C VAL A 351 -26.34 3.92 23.28
N ASN A 352 -27.09 2.85 23.49
CA ASN A 352 -28.55 2.87 23.71
C ASN A 352 -28.91 2.82 25.20
N PHE A 353 -27.94 2.79 26.11
CA PHE A 353 -28.19 2.80 27.53
C PHE A 353 -28.69 4.19 27.98
N THR A 354 -29.65 4.20 28.88
CA THR A 354 -30.11 5.44 29.51
C THR A 354 -29.04 5.94 30.49
N LYS A 355 -29.09 7.24 30.82
CA LYS A 355 -28.24 7.84 31.85
C LYS A 355 -29.09 8.27 33.02
N ASP A 356 -28.58 8.09 34.23
CA ASP A 356 -29.21 8.65 35.43
C ASP A 356 -28.90 10.14 35.58
N ALA A 357 -29.40 10.78 36.63
CA ALA A 357 -29.17 12.19 36.92
C ALA A 357 -27.69 12.52 37.16
N ASP A 358 -26.91 11.53 37.60
CA ASP A 358 -25.47 11.65 37.87
C ASP A 358 -24.61 11.32 36.63
N GLY A 359 -25.26 10.99 35.49
CA GLY A 359 -24.58 10.65 34.23
C GLY A 359 -24.11 9.19 34.12
N ASN A 360 -24.43 8.31 35.08
CA ASN A 360 -24.06 6.89 34.99
C ASN A 360 -24.93 6.18 33.97
N LEU A 361 -24.35 5.24 33.25
CA LEU A 361 -25.07 4.40 32.29
C LEU A 361 -25.92 3.35 33.02
N ILE A 362 -27.18 3.21 32.63
CA ILE A 362 -28.12 2.22 33.17
C ILE A 362 -28.42 1.18 32.09
N CYS A 363 -28.22 -0.09 32.39
CA CYS A 363 -28.56 -1.19 31.47
C CYS A 363 -30.07 -1.45 31.42
N PRO A 364 -30.57 -2.21 30.42
CA PRO A 364 -31.99 -2.55 30.30
C PRO A 364 -32.58 -3.28 31.52
N ASN A 365 -31.75 -3.87 32.37
CA ASN A 365 -32.18 -4.49 33.65
C ASN A 365 -32.10 -3.54 34.86
N GLY A 366 -31.93 -2.22 34.62
CA GLY A 366 -31.90 -1.20 35.68
C GLY A 366 -30.61 -1.14 36.49
N GLN A 367 -29.58 -1.90 36.15
CA GLN A 367 -28.31 -1.89 36.88
C GLN A 367 -27.41 -0.78 36.35
N LYS A 368 -26.70 -0.09 37.28
CA LYS A 368 -25.76 0.98 36.94
C LYS A 368 -24.43 0.41 36.46
N PHE A 369 -23.78 1.13 35.55
CA PHE A 369 -22.40 0.92 35.15
C PHE A 369 -21.50 1.93 35.85
N LEU A 370 -20.68 1.46 36.77
CA LEU A 370 -19.76 2.29 37.53
C LEU A 370 -18.46 2.51 36.74
N PHE A 371 -18.01 3.75 36.72
CA PHE A 371 -16.69 4.10 36.17
C PHE A 371 -15.60 3.41 37.00
N LYS A 372 -14.67 2.74 36.34
CA LYS A 372 -13.53 2.08 37.01
C LYS A 372 -12.23 2.83 36.80
N ARG A 373 -11.91 3.18 35.57
CA ARG A 373 -10.68 3.88 35.21
C ARG A 373 -10.69 4.37 33.77
N THR A 374 -9.84 5.35 33.50
CA THR A 374 -9.42 5.72 32.16
C THR A 374 -8.13 4.99 31.80
N GLN A 375 -8.04 4.46 30.59
CA GLN A 375 -6.86 3.76 30.10
C GLN A 375 -6.46 4.25 28.72
N PRO A 376 -5.14 4.38 28.44
CA PRO A 376 -4.69 4.74 27.10
C PRO A 376 -4.90 3.60 26.11
N VAL A 377 -5.23 3.94 24.86
CA VAL A 377 -5.33 2.98 23.76
C VAL A 377 -3.96 2.87 23.09
N LYS A 378 -3.47 1.65 22.92
CA LYS A 378 -2.19 1.39 22.26
C LYS A 378 -2.24 1.79 20.78
N TYR A 379 -1.08 2.12 20.21
CA TYR A 379 -0.90 2.49 18.79
C TYR A 379 -1.70 3.71 18.36
N ASN A 380 -1.83 4.68 19.23
CA ASN A 380 -2.57 5.91 18.99
C ASN A 380 -1.61 7.10 18.99
N LYS A 381 -1.69 7.93 17.93
CA LYS A 381 -0.83 9.12 17.77
C LYS A 381 -1.36 10.37 18.50
N TYR A 382 -2.66 10.40 18.83
CA TYR A 382 -3.35 11.56 19.40
C TYR A 382 -3.72 11.38 20.87
N GLY A 383 -3.09 10.44 21.57
CA GLY A 383 -3.33 10.25 23.01
C GLY A 383 -4.73 9.72 23.37
N ARG A 384 -5.39 8.98 22.46
CA ARG A 384 -6.72 8.42 22.67
C ARG A 384 -6.78 7.63 23.96
N THR A 385 -7.78 7.91 24.79
CA THR A 385 -8.11 7.18 26.00
C THR A 385 -9.48 6.50 25.85
N GLU A 386 -9.69 5.46 26.63
CA GLU A 386 -10.98 4.79 26.79
C GLU A 386 -11.36 4.75 28.27
N GLU A 387 -12.60 5.07 28.55
CA GLU A 387 -13.20 4.94 29.87
C GLU A 387 -13.74 3.52 30.00
N LEU A 388 -13.35 2.85 31.08
CA LEU A 388 -13.82 1.51 31.43
C LEU A 388 -14.92 1.61 32.47
N TYR A 389 -16.08 1.06 32.15
CA TYR A 389 -17.22 0.94 33.04
C TYR A 389 -17.51 -0.53 33.32
N GLU A 390 -17.96 -0.85 34.53
CA GLU A 390 -18.36 -2.21 34.93
C GLU A 390 -19.76 -2.16 35.54
N CYS A 391 -20.63 -3.08 35.12
CA CYS A 391 -21.97 -3.25 35.70
C CYS A 391 -21.85 -3.64 37.18
N GLU A 392 -22.70 -3.06 38.03
CA GLU A 392 -22.72 -3.37 39.49
C GLU A 392 -22.97 -4.84 39.72
N SER A 393 -23.97 -5.43 39.09
CA SER A 393 -24.25 -6.86 39.16
C SER A 393 -24.89 -7.39 37.89
N CYS A 394 -24.36 -8.52 37.40
CA CYS A 394 -24.97 -9.32 36.33
C CYS A 394 -25.35 -10.71 36.82
N GLU A 395 -25.35 -10.93 38.15
CA GLU A 395 -25.78 -12.18 38.78
C GLU A 395 -27.30 -12.27 38.71
N GLY A 396 -27.82 -13.42 38.29
CA GLY A 396 -29.27 -13.61 38.14
C GLY A 396 -29.95 -12.77 37.06
N CYS A 397 -29.20 -12.03 36.25
CA CYS A 397 -29.76 -11.16 35.21
C CYS A 397 -30.43 -11.98 34.09
N PRO A 398 -31.74 -11.79 33.81
CA PRO A 398 -32.45 -12.54 32.78
C PRO A 398 -31.92 -12.26 31.36
N HIS A 399 -31.31 -11.10 31.17
CA HIS A 399 -30.78 -10.68 29.89
C HIS A 399 -29.30 -11.04 29.65
N LYS A 400 -28.65 -11.78 30.59
CA LYS A 400 -27.22 -12.04 30.53
C LYS A 400 -26.80 -12.78 29.25
N GLN A 401 -27.62 -13.72 28.79
CA GLN A 401 -27.35 -14.51 27.58
C GLN A 401 -27.35 -13.67 26.30
N GLU A 402 -28.22 -12.66 26.22
CA GLU A 402 -28.30 -11.77 25.06
C GLU A 402 -27.34 -10.58 25.16
N CYS A 403 -27.12 -10.11 26.39
CA CYS A 403 -26.33 -8.92 26.68
C CYS A 403 -24.82 -9.19 26.63
N CYS A 404 -24.36 -10.27 27.28
CA CYS A 404 -22.94 -10.61 27.40
C CYS A 404 -22.70 -12.12 27.58
N PRO A 405 -23.01 -12.95 26.57
CA PRO A 405 -22.99 -14.42 26.66
C PRO A 405 -21.60 -14.99 27.02
N ARG A 406 -20.53 -14.26 26.74
CA ARG A 406 -19.15 -14.70 27.00
C ARG A 406 -18.56 -14.16 28.31
N ALA A 407 -19.29 -13.32 29.03
CA ALA A 407 -18.77 -12.74 30.28
C ALA A 407 -18.99 -13.69 31.46
N HIS A 408 -17.93 -14.17 32.07
CA HIS A 408 -17.98 -14.98 33.31
C HIS A 408 -18.28 -14.13 34.55
N LYS A 409 -17.87 -12.84 34.51
CA LYS A 409 -18.08 -11.84 35.58
C LYS A 409 -19.12 -10.80 35.14
N ASN A 410 -19.16 -9.67 35.82
CA ASN A 410 -19.97 -8.52 35.42
C ASN A 410 -19.53 -8.00 34.06
N ARG A 411 -20.49 -7.47 33.30
CA ARG A 411 -20.22 -6.88 32.00
C ARG A 411 -19.37 -5.62 32.15
N THR A 412 -18.32 -5.53 31.34
CA THR A 412 -17.51 -4.32 31.21
C THR A 412 -17.76 -3.66 29.86
N ILE A 413 -17.78 -2.33 29.84
CA ILE A 413 -17.94 -1.51 28.63
C ILE A 413 -16.75 -0.57 28.54
N ARG A 414 -16.22 -0.42 27.33
CA ARG A 414 -15.21 0.61 27.00
C ARG A 414 -15.87 1.68 26.17
N MET A 415 -15.78 2.91 26.58
CA MET A 415 -16.33 4.04 25.88
C MET A 415 -15.26 5.09 25.61
N ASN A 416 -15.40 5.74 24.48
CA ASN A 416 -14.71 6.98 24.16
C ASN A 416 -15.76 7.93 23.61
N GLN A 417 -16.07 8.98 24.37
CA GLN A 417 -17.14 9.93 24.03
C GLN A 417 -16.78 10.72 22.78
N GLU A 418 -15.54 11.13 22.63
CA GLU A 418 -15.03 11.85 21.47
C GLU A 418 -15.18 11.02 20.18
N LEU A 419 -14.75 9.75 20.18
CA LEU A 419 -14.92 8.85 19.03
C LEU A 419 -16.40 8.64 18.70
N THR A 420 -17.26 8.58 19.72
CA THR A 420 -18.71 8.45 19.51
C THR A 420 -19.28 9.69 18.84
N ALA A 421 -18.84 10.88 19.25
CA ALA A 421 -19.22 12.16 18.62
C ALA A 421 -18.73 12.24 17.17
N ILE A 422 -17.47 11.86 16.91
CA ILE A 422 -16.90 11.79 15.56
C ILE A 422 -17.70 10.82 14.68
N HIS A 423 -18.06 9.64 15.17
CA HIS A 423 -18.87 8.69 14.40
C HIS A 423 -20.26 9.23 14.08
N GLN A 424 -20.86 10.00 14.98
CA GLN A 424 -22.15 10.66 14.74
C GLN A 424 -22.02 11.77 13.68
N GLU A 425 -20.97 12.58 13.74
CA GLU A 425 -20.64 13.58 12.72
C GLU A 425 -20.48 12.93 11.35
N VAL A 426 -19.63 11.89 11.26
CA VAL A 426 -19.41 11.12 10.02
C VAL A 426 -20.73 10.52 9.49
N LEU A 427 -21.58 10.01 10.36
CA LEU A 427 -22.87 9.46 9.98
C LEU A 427 -23.75 10.57 9.37
N ASN A 428 -23.84 11.73 10.01
CA ASN A 428 -24.60 12.88 9.53
C ASN A 428 -24.05 13.36 8.17
N ASN A 429 -22.74 13.53 8.04
CA ASN A 429 -22.09 13.92 6.79
C ASN A 429 -22.43 12.95 5.67
N LEU A 430 -22.19 11.65 5.88
CA LEU A 430 -22.40 10.63 4.86
C LEU A 430 -23.89 10.36 4.53
N THR A 431 -24.83 10.63 5.42
CA THR A 431 -26.27 10.44 5.16
C THR A 431 -26.93 11.69 4.58
N SER A 432 -26.26 12.84 4.59
CA SER A 432 -26.71 14.04 3.90
C SER A 432 -26.85 13.80 2.38
N ILE A 433 -27.58 14.66 1.68
CA ILE A 433 -27.71 14.63 0.21
C ILE A 433 -26.33 14.73 -0.44
N HIS A 434 -25.51 15.69 0.03
CA HIS A 434 -24.12 15.84 -0.44
C HIS A 434 -23.28 14.58 -0.20
N GLY A 435 -23.31 14.02 1.01
CA GLY A 435 -22.59 12.79 1.33
C GLY A 435 -23.06 11.57 0.55
N ALA A 436 -24.34 11.49 0.21
CA ALA A 436 -24.88 10.43 -0.65
C ALA A 436 -24.32 10.53 -2.07
N LEU A 437 -24.26 11.73 -2.64
CA LEU A 437 -23.63 11.99 -3.95
C LEU A 437 -22.13 11.67 -3.95
N LEU A 438 -21.41 12.10 -2.92
CA LEU A 438 -19.99 11.82 -2.78
C LEU A 438 -19.70 10.31 -2.70
N ARG A 439 -20.49 9.55 -1.95
CA ARG A 439 -20.35 8.08 -1.87
C ARG A 439 -20.62 7.39 -3.21
N MET A 440 -21.61 7.86 -3.96
CA MET A 440 -21.92 7.36 -5.29
C MET A 440 -20.76 7.64 -6.26
N ASN A 441 -20.29 8.89 -6.28
CA ASN A 441 -19.15 9.30 -7.13
C ASN A 441 -17.88 8.53 -6.79
N ARG A 442 -17.61 8.24 -5.50
CA ARG A 442 -16.46 7.41 -5.13
C ARG A 442 -16.53 6.03 -5.79
N SER A 443 -17.69 5.37 -5.71
CA SER A 443 -17.85 4.06 -6.35
C SER A 443 -17.60 4.13 -7.87
N ILE A 444 -18.18 5.12 -8.54
CA ILE A 444 -18.02 5.29 -9.99
C ILE A 444 -16.56 5.56 -10.36
N GLN A 445 -15.93 6.52 -9.71
CA GLN A 445 -14.59 6.98 -10.09
C GLN A 445 -13.50 6.00 -9.67
N SER A 446 -13.52 5.52 -8.42
CA SER A 446 -12.47 4.62 -7.93
C SER A 446 -12.57 3.21 -8.50
N GLU A 447 -13.77 2.62 -8.51
CA GLU A 447 -13.97 1.29 -9.08
C GLU A 447 -13.77 1.29 -10.60
N GLY A 448 -14.20 2.36 -11.28
CA GLY A 448 -13.97 2.56 -12.72
C GLY A 448 -12.49 2.63 -13.05
N THR A 449 -11.70 3.39 -12.29
CA THR A 449 -10.25 3.50 -12.49
C THR A 449 -9.54 2.16 -12.32
N PHE A 450 -9.80 1.45 -11.22
CA PHE A 450 -9.21 0.12 -11.00
C PHE A 450 -9.75 -0.94 -11.95
N GLY A 451 -10.99 -0.80 -12.41
CA GLY A 451 -11.56 -1.62 -13.47
C GLY A 451 -10.72 -1.53 -14.74
N VAL A 452 -10.52 -0.32 -15.25
CA VAL A 452 -9.69 -0.10 -16.44
C VAL A 452 -8.26 -0.62 -16.24
N LEU A 453 -7.61 -0.29 -15.13
CA LEU A 453 -6.23 -0.71 -14.89
C LEU A 453 -6.08 -2.23 -14.81
N LYS A 454 -6.92 -2.92 -14.02
CA LYS A 454 -6.75 -4.34 -13.75
C LYS A 454 -7.39 -5.26 -14.78
N TRP A 455 -8.51 -4.86 -15.38
CA TRP A 455 -9.27 -5.73 -16.28
C TRP A 455 -9.02 -5.38 -17.74
N ASP A 456 -9.21 -4.13 -18.15
CA ASP A 456 -9.07 -3.74 -19.55
C ASP A 456 -7.60 -3.73 -19.98
N LYS A 457 -6.69 -3.31 -19.09
CA LYS A 457 -5.24 -3.32 -19.34
C LYS A 457 -4.54 -4.58 -18.78
N SER A 458 -5.28 -5.52 -18.19
CA SER A 458 -4.78 -6.78 -17.60
C SER A 458 -3.64 -6.60 -16.58
N TYR A 459 -3.55 -5.44 -15.93
CA TYR A 459 -2.45 -5.08 -15.04
C TYR A 459 -2.68 -5.63 -13.62
N LYS A 460 -2.46 -6.95 -13.46
CA LYS A 460 -2.67 -7.67 -12.19
C LYS A 460 -1.39 -7.94 -11.42
N ARG A 461 -0.24 -7.89 -12.08
CA ARG A 461 1.08 -8.18 -11.53
C ARG A 461 2.11 -7.17 -12.03
N LEU A 462 2.99 -6.74 -11.12
CA LEU A 462 4.10 -5.83 -11.43
C LEU A 462 5.18 -6.55 -12.27
N PHE A 463 5.85 -5.79 -13.12
CA PHE A 463 7.00 -6.26 -13.91
C PHE A 463 8.32 -5.95 -13.23
N ARG A 464 8.37 -4.88 -12.42
CA ARG A 464 9.57 -4.40 -11.73
C ARG A 464 9.61 -4.85 -10.29
N ARG A 465 10.79 -4.75 -9.66
CA ARG A 465 11.06 -5.07 -8.25
C ARG A 465 11.65 -3.88 -7.54
N GLY A 466 11.38 -3.82 -6.23
CA GLY A 466 11.81 -2.72 -5.37
C GLY A 466 10.91 -1.50 -5.46
N GLU A 467 10.69 -0.83 -4.34
CA GLU A 467 9.73 0.25 -4.18
C GLU A 467 9.89 1.37 -5.23
N LYS A 468 11.12 1.88 -5.42
CA LYS A 468 11.39 2.93 -6.42
C LYS A 468 10.97 2.56 -7.83
N ASN A 469 11.31 1.34 -8.27
CA ASN A 469 10.96 0.89 -9.61
C ASN A 469 9.46 0.60 -9.75
N VAL A 470 8.81 0.18 -8.67
CA VAL A 470 7.36 -0.03 -8.63
C VAL A 470 6.62 1.31 -8.69
N ILE A 471 7.09 2.32 -7.98
CA ILE A 471 6.56 3.69 -8.07
C ILE A 471 6.69 4.20 -9.51
N LEU A 472 7.87 4.09 -10.14
CA LEU A 472 8.07 4.46 -11.53
C LEU A 472 7.06 3.76 -12.45
N GLU A 473 6.92 2.45 -12.34
CA GLU A 473 6.01 1.65 -13.17
C GLU A 473 4.55 2.09 -13.01
N LEU A 474 4.09 2.28 -11.78
CA LEU A 474 2.72 2.68 -11.49
C LEU A 474 2.45 4.15 -11.85
N THR A 475 3.43 5.03 -11.72
CA THR A 475 3.30 6.42 -12.15
C THR A 475 3.19 6.53 -13.67
N LEU A 476 4.01 5.80 -14.43
CA LEU A 476 3.89 5.73 -15.90
C LEU A 476 2.51 5.25 -16.35
N ILE A 477 1.97 4.24 -15.67
CA ILE A 477 0.62 3.75 -15.95
C ILE A 477 -0.43 4.83 -15.66
N SER A 478 -0.25 5.58 -14.58
CA SER A 478 -1.15 6.68 -14.20
C SER A 478 -1.09 7.84 -15.21
N CYS A 479 0.10 8.17 -15.74
CA CYS A 479 0.24 9.11 -16.85
C CYS A 479 -0.56 8.66 -18.07
N GLY A 480 -0.35 7.43 -18.51
CA GLY A 480 -1.08 6.85 -19.64
C GLY A 480 -2.59 6.78 -19.43
N PHE A 481 -3.03 6.49 -18.18
CA PHE A 481 -4.44 6.51 -17.83
C PHE A 481 -5.05 7.91 -17.96
N ASN A 482 -4.40 8.94 -17.42
CA ASN A 482 -4.91 10.30 -17.43
C ASN A 482 -4.93 10.86 -18.86
N LEU A 483 -3.89 10.61 -19.67
CA LEU A 483 -3.85 10.98 -21.10
C LEU A 483 -5.00 10.32 -21.88
N TYR A 484 -5.21 9.02 -21.70
CA TYR A 484 -6.31 8.28 -22.33
C TYR A 484 -7.68 8.80 -21.89
N LYS A 485 -7.84 9.14 -20.61
CA LYS A 485 -9.09 9.70 -20.07
C LYS A 485 -9.38 11.07 -20.65
N TYR A 486 -8.38 11.94 -20.70
CA TYR A 486 -8.47 13.27 -21.30
C TYR A 486 -8.82 13.19 -22.79
N HIS A 487 -8.15 12.34 -23.56
CA HIS A 487 -8.47 12.09 -24.95
C HIS A 487 -9.95 11.69 -25.13
N ASN A 488 -10.43 10.71 -24.37
CA ASN A 488 -11.81 10.25 -24.48
C ASN A 488 -12.84 11.35 -24.12
N LYS A 489 -12.58 12.17 -23.10
CA LYS A 489 -13.43 13.32 -22.77
C LYS A 489 -13.45 14.34 -23.91
N LYS A 490 -12.29 14.67 -24.46
CA LYS A 490 -12.17 15.58 -25.61
C LYS A 490 -12.97 15.07 -26.83
N GLN A 491 -12.86 13.78 -27.17
CA GLN A 491 -13.62 13.16 -28.26
C GLN A 491 -15.13 13.19 -28.02
N ARG A 492 -15.58 12.97 -26.78
CA ARG A 492 -17.01 13.08 -26.42
C ARG A 492 -17.53 14.50 -26.58
N GLN A 493 -16.76 15.50 -26.16
CA GLN A 493 -17.13 16.92 -26.30
C GLN A 493 -17.25 17.29 -27.78
N MET A 494 -16.29 16.90 -28.64
CA MET A 494 -16.34 17.12 -30.08
C MET A 494 -17.60 16.48 -30.71
N LYS A 495 -17.91 15.22 -30.38
CA LYS A 495 -19.10 14.53 -30.89
C LYS A 495 -20.40 15.20 -30.41
N GLN A 496 -20.44 15.68 -29.16
CA GLN A 496 -21.62 16.43 -28.65
C GLN A 496 -21.79 17.78 -29.36
N CYS A 497 -20.70 18.49 -29.67
CA CYS A 497 -20.77 19.70 -30.47
C CYS A 497 -21.29 19.43 -31.88
N HIS A 498 -20.92 18.31 -32.50
CA HIS A 498 -21.47 17.92 -33.81
C HIS A 498 -22.94 17.50 -33.76
N LEU A 499 -23.38 16.91 -32.62
CA LEU A 499 -24.78 16.52 -32.41
C LEU A 499 -25.68 17.71 -32.00
N ALA A 500 -25.12 18.71 -31.30
CA ALA A 500 -25.85 19.91 -30.89
C ALA A 500 -26.31 20.78 -32.08
N VAL A 501 -25.72 20.62 -33.25
CA VAL A 501 -26.18 21.27 -34.49
C VAL A 501 -27.43 20.57 -35.08
N SER A 502 -27.79 19.36 -34.61
CA SER A 502 -28.90 18.56 -35.17
C SER A 502 -30.10 18.36 -34.24
N TYR A 503 -30.08 18.73 -32.95
CA TYR A 503 -31.15 18.43 -32.04
C TYR A 503 -31.48 19.57 -31.06
N THR A 504 -32.29 20.48 -31.49
CA THR A 504 -33.04 21.43 -30.62
C THR A 504 -34.37 20.84 -30.18
N HIS A 505 -34.48 19.69 -29.62
CA HIS A 505 -35.65 19.21 -28.85
C HIS A 505 -35.44 17.79 -28.35
N LEU A 506 -34.94 17.65 -27.12
CA LEU A 506 -35.30 16.50 -26.28
C LEU A 506 -35.31 16.97 -24.82
N THR A 507 -36.52 17.05 -24.31
CA THR A 507 -36.84 17.28 -22.91
C THR A 507 -36.21 16.22 -22.01
N LEU A 508 -35.58 16.69 -20.94
CA LEU A 508 -35.07 15.86 -19.84
C LEU A 508 -36.19 14.95 -19.30
N PRO A 509 -35.94 13.65 -19.06
CA PRO A 509 -36.89 12.83 -18.33
C PRO A 509 -36.94 13.28 -16.89
N THR A 510 -38.10 13.71 -16.45
CA THR A 510 -38.45 13.98 -15.06
C THR A 510 -38.25 12.71 -14.23
N ILE A 511 -37.27 12.73 -13.33
CA ILE A 511 -37.17 11.71 -12.30
C ILE A 511 -38.33 11.92 -11.34
N ARG A 512 -39.30 11.03 -11.34
CA ARG A 512 -40.28 10.93 -10.27
C ARG A 512 -39.59 10.36 -9.02
N LEU A 513 -39.71 11.10 -7.93
CA LEU A 513 -39.35 10.72 -6.57
C LEU A 513 -40.11 9.47 -6.09
#